data_c16247ae3a73fbc688357235d1d9c37d
#
_entry.id   c16247ae3a73fbc688357235d1d9c37d
#
_cell.length_a   1.000
_cell.length_b   1.000
_cell.length_c   1.000
_cell.angle_alpha   90.00
_cell.angle_beta   90.00
_cell.angle_gamma   90.00
#
_symmetry.space_group_name_H-M   'P 1'
#
loop_
_entity.id
_entity.type
_entity.pdbx_description
1 polymer ?
#
loop_
_entity_poly.entity_id
_entity_poly.type
_entity_poly.pdbx_seq_one_letter_code
_entity_poly.pdbx_strand_id
1 'polypeptide(L)'
;MEEETRVGRVESRRVYTGKVISLDVDTVRFPDGSSGELEMIRHPGASAIVPFLSDPRGQDPQVMMIRQYRYAADGYLYEIPAGRLNPGEDPRDCAVRELKEETGCTAEQMVHLLTMYTTPGFTDEKIHLFMATGLVAGETKHEADEFLDLHPMRLSRALEMVEAGGIQDAKTALGLLFAAGFRAGR
;
A
#
# COMPACT_ATOMS: atom_id res chain seq x y z
N MET A 1 21.20 25.40 -31.88
CA MET A 1 21.03 24.27 -30.92
C MET A 1 19.68 24.50 -30.25
N GLU A 2 18.65 23.80 -30.70
CA GLU A 2 17.38 23.80 -30.05
C GLU A 2 17.59 23.10 -28.69
N GLU A 3 17.41 23.82 -27.62
CA GLU A 3 17.32 23.28 -26.27
C GLU A 3 16.10 22.37 -26.28
N GLU A 4 16.32 21.07 -26.32
CA GLU A 4 15.28 20.06 -26.29
C GLU A 4 14.46 20.30 -24.99
N THR A 5 13.30 20.93 -25.13
CA THR A 5 12.46 21.39 -24.01
C THR A 5 11.92 20.16 -23.29
N ARG A 6 12.61 19.76 -22.23
CA ARG A 6 12.30 18.57 -21.43
C ARG A 6 10.87 18.63 -20.88
N VAL A 7 10.04 17.64 -21.22
CA VAL A 7 8.74 17.40 -20.61
C VAL A 7 8.89 17.11 -19.12
N GLY A 8 7.96 17.60 -18.32
CA GLY A 8 7.93 17.38 -16.88
C GLY A 8 8.01 18.65 -16.06
N ARG A 9 8.36 18.51 -14.78
CA ARG A 9 8.40 19.62 -13.85
C ARG A 9 9.48 20.65 -14.19
N VAL A 10 9.04 21.91 -14.33
CA VAL A 10 9.89 23.08 -14.56
C VAL A 10 10.22 23.77 -13.24
N GLU A 11 9.21 24.00 -12.41
CA GLU A 11 9.34 24.66 -11.11
C GLU A 11 8.39 24.00 -10.11
N SER A 12 8.65 24.18 -8.83
CA SER A 12 7.80 23.67 -7.74
C SER A 12 7.74 24.69 -6.62
N ARG A 13 6.53 24.99 -6.17
CA ARG A 13 6.28 25.87 -5.04
C ARG A 13 5.56 25.10 -3.94
N ARG A 14 6.20 24.95 -2.78
CA ARG A 14 5.58 24.33 -1.60
C ARG A 14 4.49 25.22 -1.04
N VAL A 15 3.27 24.66 -0.89
CA VAL A 15 2.10 25.35 -0.32
C VAL A 15 1.87 24.93 1.13
N TYR A 16 2.06 23.64 1.42
CA TYR A 16 1.86 23.09 2.75
C TYR A 16 2.87 21.99 3.06
N THR A 17 3.34 21.95 4.30
CA THR A 17 4.16 20.85 4.84
C THR A 17 3.48 20.32 6.09
N GLY A 18 2.99 19.09 6.01
CA GLY A 18 2.39 18.36 7.12
C GLY A 18 3.31 17.30 7.71
N LYS A 19 2.79 16.58 8.70
CA LYS A 19 3.48 15.44 9.33
C LYS A 19 3.66 14.27 8.36
N VAL A 20 2.67 14.04 7.48
CA VAL A 20 2.59 12.88 6.59
C VAL A 20 2.82 13.26 5.14
N ILE A 21 2.14 14.30 4.68
CA ILE A 21 2.15 14.75 3.30
C ILE A 21 2.61 16.19 3.19
N SER A 22 2.99 16.56 1.98
CA SER A 22 3.18 17.96 1.58
C SER A 22 2.39 18.24 0.32
N LEU A 23 1.93 19.50 0.16
CA LEU A 23 1.27 19.97 -1.05
C LEU A 23 2.18 20.94 -1.79
N ASP A 24 2.46 20.63 -3.04
CA ASP A 24 3.18 21.49 -3.98
C ASP A 24 2.25 21.94 -5.10
N VAL A 25 2.52 23.13 -5.64
CA VAL A 25 2.05 23.53 -6.97
C VAL A 25 3.25 23.49 -7.89
N ASP A 26 3.20 22.58 -8.86
CA ASP A 26 4.25 22.37 -9.85
C ASP A 26 3.89 23.06 -11.16
N THR A 27 4.76 23.93 -11.68
CA THR A 27 4.71 24.35 -13.08
C THR A 27 5.30 23.21 -13.92
N VAL A 28 4.52 22.72 -14.85
CA VAL A 28 4.91 21.59 -15.72
C VAL A 28 4.88 21.96 -17.19
N ARG A 29 5.74 21.33 -17.98
CA ARG A 29 5.68 21.33 -19.42
C ARG A 29 5.06 20.03 -19.90
N PHE A 30 3.98 20.14 -20.65
CA PHE A 30 3.26 18.99 -21.20
C PHE A 30 3.91 18.45 -22.49
N PRO A 31 3.53 17.23 -22.92
CA PRO A 31 4.11 16.62 -24.14
C PRO A 31 3.84 17.39 -25.43
N ASP A 32 2.80 18.22 -25.47
CA ASP A 32 2.48 19.10 -26.63
C ASP A 32 3.25 20.42 -26.61
N GLY A 33 4.13 20.62 -25.62
CA GLY A 33 4.94 21.83 -25.44
C GLY A 33 4.23 22.94 -24.65
N SER A 34 2.95 22.81 -24.35
CA SER A 34 2.22 23.75 -23.48
C SER A 34 2.73 23.65 -22.03
N SER A 35 2.40 24.66 -21.23
CA SER A 35 2.73 24.67 -19.80
C SER A 35 1.48 24.93 -18.97
N GLY A 36 1.45 24.40 -17.75
CA GLY A 36 0.37 24.60 -16.80
C GLY A 36 0.81 24.33 -15.37
N GLU A 37 -0.06 24.60 -14.42
CA GLU A 37 0.15 24.30 -13.01
C GLU A 37 -0.62 23.04 -12.61
N LEU A 38 0.01 22.17 -11.81
CA LEU A 38 -0.59 20.97 -11.23
C LEU A 38 -0.38 21.00 -9.70
N GLU A 39 -1.46 20.73 -8.98
CA GLU A 39 -1.42 20.51 -7.54
C GLU A 39 -0.98 19.07 -7.27
N MET A 40 0.09 18.90 -6.48
CA MET A 40 0.72 17.61 -6.25
C MET A 40 0.90 17.34 -4.76
N ILE A 41 0.26 16.29 -4.27
CA ILE A 41 0.53 15.75 -2.94
C ILE A 41 1.79 14.90 -3.02
N ARG A 42 2.80 15.24 -2.17
CA ARG A 42 4.01 14.46 -2.00
C ARG A 42 3.85 13.49 -0.85
N HIS A 43 4.11 12.23 -1.12
CA HIS A 43 4.00 11.15 -0.15
C HIS A 43 5.27 10.28 -0.16
N PRO A 44 5.78 9.81 1.00
CA PRO A 44 6.99 8.98 1.05
C PRO A 44 6.84 7.62 0.38
N GLY A 45 5.62 7.19 0.10
CA GLY A 45 5.28 5.84 -0.31
C GLY A 45 4.91 4.95 0.88
N ALA A 46 4.48 3.74 0.59
CA ALA A 46 4.10 2.75 1.58
C ALA A 46 4.42 1.32 1.10
N SER A 47 4.48 0.38 2.04
CA SER A 47 4.49 -1.04 1.75
C SER A 47 3.24 -1.70 2.33
N ALA A 48 2.66 -2.65 1.59
CA ALA A 48 1.51 -3.43 2.00
C ALA A 48 1.79 -4.92 1.82
N ILE A 49 1.24 -5.75 2.69
CA ILE A 49 1.59 -7.16 2.77
C ILE A 49 0.34 -8.02 2.72
N VAL A 50 0.32 -9.07 1.87
CA VAL A 50 -0.65 -10.18 1.96
C VAL A 50 -0.02 -11.30 2.78
N PRO A 51 -0.37 -11.43 4.07
CA PRO A 51 0.26 -12.38 4.97
C PRO A 51 -0.50 -13.71 4.96
N PHE A 52 0.12 -14.78 4.50
CA PHE A 52 -0.46 -16.11 4.52
C PHE A 52 -0.16 -16.83 5.84
N LEU A 53 -1.21 -17.14 6.58
CA LEU A 53 -1.17 -17.92 7.83
C LEU A 53 -1.01 -19.43 7.59
N SER A 54 -1.31 -19.88 6.37
CA SER A 54 -1.17 -21.27 5.95
C SER A 54 -0.49 -21.33 4.58
N ASP A 55 -0.13 -22.53 4.12
CA ASP A 55 0.48 -22.70 2.80
C ASP A 55 -0.39 -22.04 1.70
N PRO A 56 0.13 -21.04 0.98
CA PRO A 56 -0.61 -20.35 -0.09
C PRO A 56 -1.05 -21.27 -1.23
N ARG A 57 -0.43 -22.46 -1.37
CA ARG A 57 -0.80 -23.49 -2.36
C ARG A 57 -1.91 -24.42 -1.88
N GLY A 58 -2.29 -24.33 -0.60
CA GLY A 58 -3.40 -25.10 -0.04
C GLY A 58 -4.73 -24.83 -0.75
N GLN A 59 -5.71 -25.69 -0.52
CA GLN A 59 -7.02 -25.60 -1.21
C GLN A 59 -7.70 -24.24 -0.95
N ASP A 60 -7.70 -23.77 0.29
CA ASP A 60 -8.25 -22.48 0.70
C ASP A 60 -7.42 -21.91 1.86
N PRO A 61 -6.28 -21.23 1.56
CA PRO A 61 -5.39 -20.75 2.60
C PRO A 61 -6.00 -19.61 3.40
N GLN A 62 -5.51 -19.46 4.62
CA GLN A 62 -5.85 -18.33 5.46
C GLN A 62 -4.87 -17.18 5.25
N VAL A 63 -5.42 -15.97 5.27
CA VAL A 63 -4.68 -14.70 5.26
C VAL A 63 -4.96 -13.92 6.54
N MET A 64 -3.97 -13.17 7.01
CA MET A 64 -4.16 -12.24 8.12
C MET A 64 -4.64 -10.90 7.53
N MET A 65 -5.88 -10.56 7.85
CA MET A 65 -6.42 -9.22 7.60
C MET A 65 -6.38 -8.42 8.88
N ILE A 66 -6.46 -7.11 8.77
CA ILE A 66 -6.73 -6.19 9.87
C ILE A 66 -8.05 -5.48 9.62
N ARG A 67 -8.71 -5.05 10.70
CA ARG A 67 -9.86 -4.16 10.64
C ARG A 67 -9.46 -2.87 11.33
N GLN A 68 -9.23 -1.81 10.54
CA GLN A 68 -8.67 -0.56 11.00
C GLN A 68 -9.66 0.60 10.85
N TYR A 69 -9.71 1.49 11.86
CA TYR A 69 -10.47 2.72 11.75
C TYR A 69 -9.79 3.69 10.78
N ARG A 70 -10.58 4.18 9.82
CA ARG A 70 -10.14 5.18 8.84
C ARG A 70 -11.09 6.37 8.83
N TYR A 71 -10.64 7.50 9.34
CA TYR A 71 -11.42 8.75 9.37
C TYR A 71 -11.99 9.12 7.99
N ALA A 72 -11.20 8.96 6.93
CA ALA A 72 -11.61 9.26 5.56
C ALA A 72 -12.75 8.37 5.04
N ALA A 73 -12.94 7.19 5.64
CA ALA A 73 -14.02 6.25 5.31
C ALA A 73 -15.19 6.34 6.30
N ASP A 74 -15.12 7.26 7.26
CA ASP A 74 -16.10 7.41 8.35
C ASP A 74 -16.38 6.09 9.11
N GLY A 75 -15.34 5.26 9.26
CA GLY A 75 -15.51 3.96 9.91
C GLY A 75 -14.32 3.02 9.79
N TYR A 76 -14.62 1.74 9.96
CA TYR A 76 -13.64 0.67 9.91
C TYR A 76 -13.60 0.03 8.52
N LEU A 77 -12.39 -0.16 7.99
CA LEU A 77 -12.14 -0.92 6.77
C LEU A 77 -11.44 -2.24 7.08
N TYR A 78 -11.70 -3.25 6.27
CA TYR A 78 -10.87 -4.45 6.21
C TYR A 78 -9.71 -4.19 5.26
N GLU A 79 -8.49 -4.34 5.79
CA GLU A 79 -7.26 -4.06 5.07
C GLU A 79 -6.24 -5.20 5.23
N ILE A 80 -5.28 -5.28 4.34
CA ILE A 80 -4.02 -5.98 4.58
C ILE A 80 -3.08 -5.06 5.37
N PRO A 81 -2.19 -5.58 6.22
CA PRO A 81 -1.18 -4.80 6.93
C PRO A 81 -0.40 -3.89 5.98
N ALA A 82 -0.21 -2.63 6.36
CA ALA A 82 0.48 -1.66 5.53
C ALA A 82 0.89 -0.41 6.30
N GLY A 83 2.07 0.11 5.97
CA GLY A 83 2.50 1.39 6.53
C GLY A 83 3.48 2.15 5.64
N ARG A 84 3.77 3.38 6.08
CA ARG A 84 4.58 4.33 5.34
C ARG A 84 6.06 3.99 5.42
N LEU A 85 6.79 4.31 4.34
CA LEU A 85 8.24 4.26 4.37
C LEU A 85 8.80 5.38 5.26
N ASN A 86 9.77 5.04 6.10
CA ASN A 86 10.61 6.01 6.76
C ASN A 86 11.60 6.62 5.75
N PRO A 87 12.16 7.81 6.03
CA PRO A 87 13.16 8.41 5.14
C PRO A 87 14.32 7.47 4.84
N GLY A 88 14.49 7.09 3.57
CA GLY A 88 15.56 6.19 3.10
C GLY A 88 15.35 4.70 3.40
N GLU A 89 14.18 4.31 3.93
CA GLU A 89 13.85 2.91 4.19
C GLU A 89 13.62 2.15 2.88
N ASP A 90 14.17 0.94 2.78
CA ASP A 90 13.86 0.04 1.68
C ASP A 90 12.41 -0.47 1.80
N PRO A 91 11.63 -0.53 0.70
CA PRO A 91 10.25 -1.02 0.76
C PRO A 91 10.08 -2.41 1.36
N ARG A 92 11.04 -3.30 1.19
CA ARG A 92 11.00 -4.65 1.77
C ARG A 92 11.19 -4.59 3.29
N ASP A 93 12.08 -3.73 3.78
CA ASP A 93 12.32 -3.56 5.22
C ASP A 93 11.10 -2.92 5.89
N CYS A 94 10.47 -1.93 5.24
CA CYS A 94 9.17 -1.39 5.64
C CYS A 94 8.11 -2.50 5.75
N ALA A 95 7.98 -3.36 4.75
CA ALA A 95 7.01 -4.46 4.79
C ALA A 95 7.26 -5.44 5.96
N VAL A 96 8.52 -5.76 6.25
CA VAL A 96 8.89 -6.62 7.39
C VAL A 96 8.55 -5.94 8.72
N ARG A 97 8.84 -4.65 8.85
CA ARG A 97 8.55 -3.86 10.06
C ARG A 97 7.05 -3.78 10.30
N GLU A 98 6.26 -3.36 9.29
CA GLU A 98 4.80 -3.20 9.40
C GLU A 98 4.09 -4.51 9.69
N LEU A 99 4.48 -5.60 9.02
CA LEU A 99 3.94 -6.93 9.34
C LEU A 99 4.11 -7.26 10.83
N LYS A 100 5.29 -6.98 11.38
CA LYS A 100 5.58 -7.25 12.79
C LYS A 100 4.84 -6.30 13.72
N GLU A 101 4.79 -5.01 13.44
CA GLU A 101 4.16 -3.98 14.29
C GLU A 101 2.66 -4.21 14.37
N GLU A 102 1.98 -4.36 13.24
CA GLU A 102 0.53 -4.49 13.18
C GLU A 102 0.02 -5.89 13.53
N THR A 103 0.73 -6.97 13.15
CA THR A 103 0.24 -8.35 13.35
C THR A 103 1.01 -9.14 14.39
N GLY A 104 2.15 -8.66 14.86
CA GLY A 104 3.08 -9.41 15.71
C GLY A 104 3.84 -10.49 14.96
N CYS A 105 3.53 -10.76 13.69
CA CYS A 105 4.15 -11.86 12.96
C CYS A 105 5.49 -11.47 12.33
N THR A 106 6.39 -12.44 12.26
CA THR A 106 7.54 -12.42 11.35
C THR A 106 7.31 -13.41 10.22
N ALA A 107 7.98 -13.25 9.08
CA ALA A 107 7.84 -14.12 7.92
C ALA A 107 9.18 -14.73 7.51
N GLU A 108 9.16 -16.01 7.12
CA GLU A 108 10.33 -16.67 6.52
C GLU A 108 10.62 -16.14 5.12
N GLN A 109 9.55 -15.82 4.37
CA GLN A 109 9.67 -15.29 3.01
C GLN A 109 8.83 -14.03 2.86
N MET A 110 9.42 -13.00 2.24
CA MET A 110 8.79 -11.76 1.83
C MET A 110 9.06 -11.56 0.35
N VAL A 111 8.01 -11.72 -0.49
CA VAL A 111 8.12 -11.69 -1.95
C VAL A 111 7.44 -10.43 -2.47
N HIS A 112 8.17 -9.58 -3.20
CA HIS A 112 7.60 -8.44 -3.88
C HIS A 112 6.67 -8.91 -5.01
N LEU A 113 5.45 -8.41 -5.05
CA LEU A 113 4.46 -8.72 -6.06
C LEU A 113 4.43 -7.67 -7.16
N LEU A 114 4.20 -6.42 -6.78
CA LEU A 114 4.17 -5.27 -7.69
C LEU A 114 4.36 -3.95 -6.93
N THR A 115 4.64 -2.89 -7.68
CA THR A 115 4.58 -1.52 -7.20
C THR A 115 3.53 -0.77 -8.01
N MET A 116 2.63 -0.05 -7.35
CA MET A 116 1.55 0.70 -7.98
C MET A 116 1.55 2.16 -7.56
N TYR A 117 1.08 3.03 -8.42
CA TYR A 117 0.64 4.36 -8.05
C TYR A 117 -0.79 4.27 -7.52
N THR A 118 -1.12 5.06 -6.50
CA THR A 118 -2.48 5.10 -5.95
C THR A 118 -3.39 5.99 -6.79
N THR A 119 -3.05 7.26 -6.92
CA THR A 119 -3.84 8.24 -7.67
C THR A 119 -2.91 9.23 -8.39
N PRO A 120 -2.23 8.81 -9.49
CA PRO A 120 -1.16 9.58 -10.13
C PRO A 120 -1.64 10.91 -10.76
N GLY A 121 -2.93 11.18 -10.75
CA GLY A 121 -3.48 12.47 -11.18
C GLY A 121 -3.12 13.64 -10.26
N PHE A 122 -2.88 13.40 -8.96
CA PHE A 122 -2.58 14.46 -8.00
C PHE A 122 -1.63 14.03 -6.86
N THR A 123 -1.13 12.80 -6.85
CA THR A 123 -0.15 12.35 -5.85
C THR A 123 0.92 11.49 -6.50
N ASP A 124 2.13 11.54 -5.95
CA ASP A 124 3.24 10.68 -6.32
C ASP A 124 3.34 9.43 -5.44
N GLU A 125 2.32 9.16 -4.61
CA GLU A 125 2.28 8.00 -3.73
C GLU A 125 2.41 6.69 -4.50
N LYS A 126 3.36 5.87 -4.06
CA LYS A 126 3.54 4.49 -4.50
C LYS A 126 3.30 3.54 -3.34
N ILE A 127 2.64 2.43 -3.63
CA ILE A 127 2.53 1.31 -2.69
C ILE A 127 3.28 0.13 -3.28
N HIS A 128 4.18 -0.43 -2.48
CA HIS A 128 4.94 -1.65 -2.77
C HIS A 128 4.21 -2.82 -2.12
N LEU A 129 3.65 -3.71 -2.94
CA LEU A 129 2.87 -4.84 -2.48
C LEU A 129 3.75 -6.08 -2.35
N PHE A 130 3.65 -6.74 -1.21
CA PHE A 130 4.38 -7.96 -0.89
C PHE A 130 3.44 -9.10 -0.51
N MET A 131 3.93 -10.32 -0.64
CA MET A 131 3.35 -11.54 -0.07
C MET A 131 4.29 -12.06 1.01
N ALA A 132 3.75 -12.40 2.17
CA ALA A 132 4.49 -13.00 3.28
C ALA A 132 4.03 -14.44 3.52
N THR A 133 4.98 -15.36 3.68
CA THR A 133 4.72 -16.78 3.98
C THR A 133 5.65 -17.31 5.07
N GLY A 134 5.31 -18.45 5.69
CA GLY A 134 6.06 -18.98 6.80
C GLY A 134 5.96 -18.06 8.03
N LEU A 135 4.74 -17.65 8.37
CA LEU A 135 4.53 -16.72 9.48
C LEU A 135 4.76 -17.37 10.82
N VAL A 136 5.52 -16.68 11.66
CA VAL A 136 5.73 -17.03 13.06
C VAL A 136 5.11 -15.93 13.92
N ALA A 137 4.18 -16.31 14.78
CA ALA A 137 3.47 -15.38 15.67
C ALA A 137 4.42 -14.84 16.77
N GLY A 138 4.26 -13.58 17.12
CA GLY A 138 4.95 -12.87 18.18
C GLY A 138 4.03 -11.81 18.80
N GLU A 139 4.62 -10.78 19.39
CA GLU A 139 3.88 -9.68 20.03
C GLU A 139 3.65 -8.53 19.04
N THR A 140 2.46 -7.97 19.07
CA THR A 140 2.10 -6.74 18.32
C THR A 140 2.67 -5.50 19.03
N LYS A 141 2.93 -4.44 18.25
CA LYS A 141 3.37 -3.16 18.78
C LYS A 141 2.72 -2.03 17.98
N HIS A 142 1.45 -1.78 18.29
CA HIS A 142 0.68 -0.73 17.63
C HIS A 142 1.13 0.66 18.08
N GLU A 143 1.03 1.64 17.19
CA GLU A 143 1.15 3.05 17.53
C GLU A 143 -0.07 3.52 18.35
N ALA A 144 0.07 4.60 19.12
CA ALA A 144 -0.98 5.06 20.04
C ALA A 144 -2.26 5.56 19.34
N ASP A 145 -2.18 5.88 18.06
CA ASP A 145 -3.28 6.34 17.19
C ASP A 145 -3.76 5.26 16.20
N GLU A 146 -3.26 4.03 16.34
CA GLU A 146 -3.69 2.88 15.53
C GLU A 146 -4.77 2.08 16.26
N PHE A 147 -6.01 2.21 15.77
CA PHE A 147 -7.16 1.43 16.22
C PHE A 147 -7.43 0.31 15.22
N LEU A 148 -6.83 -0.83 15.45
CA LEU A 148 -6.94 -2.00 14.57
C LEU A 148 -7.16 -3.29 15.36
N ASP A 149 -7.89 -4.22 14.74
CA ASP A 149 -8.12 -5.58 15.21
C ASP A 149 -7.61 -6.59 14.18
N LEU A 150 -7.03 -7.71 14.64
CA LEU A 150 -6.60 -8.81 13.77
C LEU A 150 -7.79 -9.65 13.33
N HIS A 151 -7.91 -9.88 12.03
CA HIS A 151 -8.98 -10.66 11.43
C HIS A 151 -8.46 -11.76 10.49
N PRO A 152 -8.00 -12.91 11.03
CA PRO A 152 -7.67 -14.07 10.21
C PRO A 152 -8.90 -14.55 9.44
N MET A 153 -8.78 -14.75 8.13
CA MET A 153 -9.88 -15.28 7.33
C MET A 153 -9.38 -16.15 6.19
N ARG A 154 -10.26 -16.96 5.63
CA ARG A 154 -9.97 -17.74 4.42
C ARG A 154 -9.88 -16.80 3.22
N LEU A 155 -8.97 -17.09 2.30
CA LEU A 155 -8.79 -16.28 1.08
C LEU A 155 -10.08 -16.25 0.26
N SER A 156 -10.80 -17.36 0.14
CA SER A 156 -12.11 -17.40 -0.52
C SER A 156 -13.08 -16.39 0.09
N ARG A 157 -13.15 -16.32 1.43
CA ARG A 157 -14.02 -15.36 2.12
C ARG A 157 -13.60 -13.92 1.88
N ALA A 158 -12.31 -13.63 1.89
CA ALA A 158 -11.79 -12.29 1.58
C ALA A 158 -12.17 -11.86 0.15
N LEU A 159 -12.06 -12.77 -0.83
CA LEU A 159 -12.45 -12.52 -2.22
C LEU A 159 -13.96 -12.30 -2.38
N GLU A 160 -14.81 -13.08 -1.70
CA GLU A 160 -16.26 -12.83 -1.64
C GLU A 160 -16.57 -11.44 -1.08
N MET A 161 -15.83 -10.99 -0.05
CA MET A 161 -15.99 -9.66 0.51
C MET A 161 -15.55 -8.55 -0.46
N VAL A 162 -14.52 -8.79 -1.29
CA VAL A 162 -14.15 -7.85 -2.37
C VAL A 162 -15.30 -7.75 -3.37
N GLU A 163 -15.82 -8.88 -3.84
CA GLU A 163 -16.92 -8.94 -4.81
C GLU A 163 -18.21 -8.27 -4.29
N ALA A 164 -18.53 -8.49 -3.01
CA ALA A 164 -19.70 -7.92 -2.36
C ALA A 164 -19.54 -6.45 -1.91
N GLY A 165 -18.36 -5.83 -2.10
CA GLY A 165 -18.07 -4.47 -1.64
C GLY A 165 -17.85 -4.33 -0.14
N GLY A 166 -17.64 -5.42 0.58
CA GLY A 166 -17.27 -5.41 2.01
C GLY A 166 -15.79 -5.08 2.26
N ILE A 167 -14.93 -5.29 1.26
CA ILE A 167 -13.56 -4.79 1.22
C ILE A 167 -13.51 -3.69 0.15
N GLN A 168 -13.28 -2.45 0.57
CA GLN A 168 -13.29 -1.28 -0.29
C GLN A 168 -11.92 -0.63 -0.44
N ASP A 169 -10.94 -1.08 0.35
CA ASP A 169 -9.57 -0.60 0.26
C ASP A 169 -8.87 -1.16 -0.98
N ALA A 170 -8.41 -0.27 -1.86
CA ALA A 170 -7.87 -0.62 -3.17
C ALA A 170 -6.61 -1.50 -3.10
N LYS A 171 -5.65 -1.20 -2.19
CA LYS A 171 -4.43 -1.99 -2.03
C LYS A 171 -4.75 -3.41 -1.58
N THR A 172 -5.74 -3.54 -0.70
CA THR A 172 -6.22 -4.82 -0.17
C THR A 172 -6.90 -5.66 -1.25
N ALA A 173 -7.87 -5.07 -1.96
CA ALA A 173 -8.56 -5.75 -3.06
C ALA A 173 -7.57 -6.23 -4.12
N LEU A 174 -6.66 -5.35 -4.56
CA LEU A 174 -5.64 -5.71 -5.54
C LEU A 174 -4.70 -6.81 -5.01
N GLY A 175 -4.25 -6.69 -3.76
CA GLY A 175 -3.36 -7.67 -3.12
C GLY A 175 -3.97 -9.06 -3.07
N LEU A 176 -5.24 -9.16 -2.64
CA LEU A 176 -5.97 -10.42 -2.56
C LEU A 176 -6.21 -11.04 -3.94
N LEU A 177 -6.61 -10.23 -4.93
CA LEU A 177 -6.82 -10.69 -6.32
C LEU A 177 -5.51 -11.17 -6.94
N PHE A 178 -4.40 -10.44 -6.72
CA PHE A 178 -3.09 -10.83 -7.22
C PHE A 178 -2.61 -12.13 -6.56
N ALA A 179 -2.77 -12.27 -5.25
CA ALA A 179 -2.42 -13.48 -4.51
C ALA A 179 -3.26 -14.69 -4.96
N ALA A 180 -4.55 -14.50 -5.23
CA ALA A 180 -5.41 -15.54 -5.79
C ALA A 180 -4.97 -15.95 -7.21
N GLY A 181 -4.60 -15.00 -8.07
CA GLY A 181 -4.09 -15.26 -9.42
C GLY A 181 -2.72 -15.93 -9.40
N PHE A 182 -1.84 -15.61 -8.45
CA PHE A 182 -0.55 -16.27 -8.27
C PHE A 182 -0.70 -17.75 -7.92
N ARG A 183 -1.75 -18.14 -7.17
CA ARG A 183 -2.09 -19.54 -6.87
C ARG A 183 -2.56 -20.30 -8.10
N ALA A 184 -3.20 -19.64 -9.06
CA ALA A 184 -3.71 -20.28 -10.29
C ALA A 184 -2.62 -20.65 -11.31
N GLY A 185 -1.34 -20.53 -10.94
CA GLY A 185 -0.23 -21.06 -11.73
C GLY A 185 0.21 -20.17 -12.89
N ARG A 186 0.29 -18.87 -12.65
CA ARG A 186 1.03 -17.95 -13.54
C ARG A 186 2.49 -17.89 -13.20
#